data_fb0226014e4c4c01e0dbe066ee0b7144
#
_entry.id   fb0226014e4c4c01e0dbe066ee0b7144
#
_cell.length_a   1.000
_cell.length_b   1.000
_cell.length_c   1.000
_cell.angle_alpha   90.00
_cell.angle_beta   90.00
_cell.angle_gamma   90.00
#
_symmetry.space_group_name_H-M   'P 1'
#
loop_
_entity.id
_entity.type
_entity.pdbx_description
1 polymer ?
#
loop_
_entity_poly.entity_id
_entity_poly.type
_entity_poly.pdbx_seq_one_letter_code
_entity_poly.pdbx_strand_id
1 'polypeptide(L)'
;MAVVMDCGLNQIECSADTECDMLYSDRGYLDEWSDSVARESAEKGINIASMYTGHGTYSTLGLTHTDRDCRERMLTQWLFPHIDNAAKLKAIAGFYCHAFDDSALQDPRLYAEYKDILYNQMGRIAVYCAERGVMPSLEQMYSPQQYPWRISDAKDLIKGISRRYAPMYITIDTGHQYGQQLFLKPTREEILDAVSEGGKLYVGPEKCARIFEDAKSGEISADQAADEILEINEAYPHMFAERSDSDTWKWLRELGRYSPLVHLQQTDNKASAHKGFSPADNAKGCVTGEKVLRSLYEGYCLPEEEGMPEPLDKIYLTLELFYSIVTSGNDIIKDLKASVGYWRRFVPEDGIPLDELVKNLGVR
;
A
#
# COMPACT_ATOMS: atom_id res chain seq x y z
N MET A 1 -22.27 2.35 -9.52
CA MET A 1 -23.03 2.60 -8.26
C MET A 1 -24.13 1.58 -7.98
N ALA A 2 -25.04 1.26 -8.92
CA ALA A 2 -26.16 0.32 -8.66
C ALA A 2 -25.70 -1.04 -8.09
N VAL A 3 -24.67 -1.66 -8.66
CA VAL A 3 -24.13 -2.95 -8.18
C VAL A 3 -23.66 -2.90 -6.74
N VAL A 4 -23.05 -1.80 -6.32
CA VAL A 4 -22.57 -1.60 -4.94
C VAL A 4 -23.77 -1.54 -3.97
N MET A 5 -24.81 -0.80 -4.34
CA MET A 5 -26.07 -0.75 -3.57
C MET A 5 -26.74 -2.11 -3.47
N ASP A 6 -26.79 -2.88 -4.57
CA ASP A 6 -27.34 -4.24 -4.59
C ASP A 6 -26.56 -5.22 -3.70
N CYS A 7 -25.30 -4.88 -3.38
CA CYS A 7 -24.49 -5.62 -2.42
C CYS A 7 -24.66 -5.13 -0.98
N GLY A 8 -25.49 -4.11 -0.73
CA GLY A 8 -25.71 -3.54 0.60
C GLY A 8 -24.61 -2.61 1.08
N LEU A 9 -23.90 -1.99 0.15
CA LEU A 9 -22.86 -0.99 0.41
C LEU A 9 -23.29 0.40 -0.08
N ASN A 10 -22.79 1.44 0.58
CA ASN A 10 -23.04 2.83 0.21
C ASN A 10 -21.74 3.67 0.15
N GLN A 11 -20.59 3.00 0.15
CA GLN A 11 -19.27 3.60 0.04
C GLN A 11 -18.55 3.02 -1.17
N ILE A 12 -17.86 3.85 -1.93
CA ILE A 12 -17.09 3.43 -3.12
C ILE A 12 -15.70 4.05 -3.07
N GLU A 13 -14.70 3.25 -3.38
CA GLU A 13 -13.41 3.72 -3.87
C GLU A 13 -13.43 3.70 -5.39
N CYS A 14 -13.03 4.82 -6.01
CA CYS A 14 -12.93 4.93 -7.46
C CYS A 14 -11.49 4.67 -7.90
N SER A 15 -11.30 3.70 -8.81
CA SER A 15 -10.01 3.54 -9.51
C SER A 15 -9.89 4.61 -10.59
N ALA A 16 -9.12 5.66 -10.33
CA ALA A 16 -8.91 6.72 -11.30
C ALA A 16 -8.24 6.22 -12.58
N ASP A 17 -7.37 5.22 -12.45
CA ASP A 17 -6.60 4.67 -13.58
C ASP A 17 -7.47 4.00 -14.65
N THR A 18 -8.67 3.55 -14.29
CA THR A 18 -9.59 2.87 -15.23
C THR A 18 -10.68 3.78 -15.77
N GLU A 19 -11.13 4.78 -15.00
CA GLU A 19 -12.31 5.56 -15.33
C GLU A 19 -11.98 7.02 -15.70
N CYS A 20 -10.94 7.59 -15.09
CA CYS A 20 -10.61 9.01 -15.27
C CYS A 20 -9.10 9.25 -15.17
N ASP A 21 -8.31 8.47 -15.92
CA ASP A 21 -6.85 8.58 -15.92
C ASP A 21 -6.39 10.02 -16.23
N MET A 22 -5.67 10.62 -15.26
CA MET A 22 -5.27 12.03 -15.32
C MET A 22 -4.20 12.31 -16.39
N LEU A 23 -3.44 11.30 -16.80
CA LEU A 23 -2.37 11.45 -17.80
C LEU A 23 -2.87 11.30 -19.25
N TYR A 24 -3.93 10.52 -19.44
CA TYR A 24 -4.44 10.19 -20.78
C TYR A 24 -5.76 10.86 -21.11
N SER A 25 -6.49 11.38 -20.11
CA SER A 25 -7.75 12.08 -20.33
C SER A 25 -7.53 13.59 -20.46
N ASP A 26 -8.32 14.25 -21.30
CA ASP A 26 -8.35 15.70 -21.35
C ASP A 26 -9.14 16.33 -20.18
N ARG A 27 -8.91 17.60 -19.91
CA ARG A 27 -9.52 18.29 -18.77
C ARG A 27 -11.05 18.35 -18.87
N GLY A 28 -11.60 18.50 -20.07
CA GLY A 28 -13.05 18.54 -20.27
C GLY A 28 -13.71 17.23 -19.85
N TYR A 29 -13.14 16.10 -20.28
CA TYR A 29 -13.61 14.78 -19.86
C TYR A 29 -13.54 14.60 -18.33
N LEU A 30 -12.43 14.96 -17.71
CA LEU A 30 -12.25 14.82 -16.25
C LEU A 30 -13.28 15.65 -15.47
N ASP A 31 -13.57 16.87 -15.94
CA ASP A 31 -14.57 17.75 -15.33
C ASP A 31 -15.99 17.16 -15.49
N GLU A 32 -16.38 16.71 -16.68
CA GLU A 32 -17.67 16.09 -16.95
C GLU A 32 -17.85 14.79 -16.16
N TRP A 33 -16.81 13.96 -16.10
CA TRP A 33 -16.81 12.70 -15.34
C TRP A 33 -17.05 12.97 -13.84
N SER A 34 -16.25 13.86 -13.24
CA SER A 34 -16.36 14.17 -11.81
C SER A 34 -17.71 14.80 -11.45
N ASP A 35 -18.24 15.69 -12.30
CA ASP A 35 -19.56 16.32 -12.12
C ASP A 35 -20.69 15.27 -12.22
N SER A 36 -20.55 14.31 -13.13
CA SER A 36 -21.50 13.22 -13.29
C SER A 36 -21.49 12.27 -12.07
N VAL A 37 -20.29 11.90 -11.60
CA VAL A 37 -20.12 11.05 -10.41
C VAL A 37 -20.67 11.76 -9.17
N ALA A 38 -20.36 13.04 -8.97
CA ALA A 38 -20.89 13.82 -7.84
C ALA A 38 -22.43 13.86 -7.83
N ARG A 39 -23.04 14.09 -8.99
CA ARG A 39 -24.49 14.12 -9.14
C ARG A 39 -25.12 12.75 -8.86
N GLU A 40 -24.62 11.68 -9.48
CA GLU A 40 -25.14 10.33 -9.29
C GLU A 40 -24.94 9.85 -7.84
N SER A 41 -23.81 10.19 -7.22
CA SER A 41 -23.51 9.93 -5.80
C SER A 41 -24.57 10.57 -4.89
N ALA A 42 -24.87 11.85 -5.10
CA ALA A 42 -25.88 12.58 -4.33
C ALA A 42 -27.30 12.01 -4.54
N GLU A 43 -27.68 11.69 -5.80
CA GLU A 43 -28.98 11.12 -6.13
C GLU A 43 -29.21 9.75 -5.50
N LYS A 44 -28.17 8.92 -5.41
CA LYS A 44 -28.24 7.55 -4.90
C LYS A 44 -27.88 7.41 -3.42
N GLY A 45 -27.41 8.47 -2.77
CA GLY A 45 -26.95 8.40 -1.39
C GLY A 45 -25.69 7.54 -1.21
N ILE A 46 -24.83 7.47 -2.24
CA ILE A 46 -23.56 6.78 -2.19
C ILE A 46 -22.47 7.81 -1.89
N ASN A 47 -21.53 7.47 -1.01
CA ASN A 47 -20.37 8.29 -0.74
C ASN A 47 -19.14 7.77 -1.51
N ILE A 48 -18.39 8.67 -2.14
CA ILE A 48 -17.08 8.34 -2.71
C ILE A 48 -16.07 8.47 -1.57
N ALA A 49 -15.63 7.34 -1.03
CA ALA A 49 -14.71 7.29 0.09
C ALA A 49 -13.31 7.77 -0.31
N SER A 50 -12.87 7.32 -1.48
CA SER A 50 -11.55 7.64 -2.02
C SER A 50 -11.54 7.62 -3.55
N MET A 51 -10.57 8.33 -4.10
CA MET A 51 -10.09 8.13 -5.46
C MET A 51 -8.66 7.58 -5.38
N TYR A 52 -8.37 6.55 -6.17
CA TYR A 52 -7.09 5.86 -6.11
C TYR A 52 -6.38 5.82 -7.45
N THR A 53 -5.06 6.06 -7.46
CA THR A 53 -4.22 6.03 -8.67
C THR A 53 -2.80 5.57 -8.38
N GLY A 54 -2.18 4.93 -9.35
CA GLY A 54 -0.79 4.49 -9.28
C GLY A 54 -0.14 4.37 -10.65
N HIS A 55 -0.93 4.42 -11.69
CA HIS A 55 -0.51 4.17 -13.08
C HIS A 55 0.64 5.06 -13.54
N GLY A 56 0.68 6.31 -13.09
CA GLY A 56 1.72 7.25 -13.48
C GLY A 56 3.14 6.80 -13.11
N THR A 57 3.30 5.86 -12.17
CA THR A 57 4.61 5.38 -11.72
C THR A 57 5.08 4.10 -12.38
N TYR A 58 4.20 3.34 -13.04
CA TYR A 58 4.58 2.07 -13.67
C TYR A 58 5.50 2.21 -14.87
N SER A 59 5.40 3.32 -15.58
CA SER A 59 6.18 3.52 -16.82
C SER A 59 7.28 4.58 -16.70
N THR A 60 7.34 5.35 -15.60
CA THR A 60 8.23 6.53 -15.54
C THR A 60 8.98 6.73 -14.23
N LEU A 61 8.83 5.89 -13.22
CA LEU A 61 9.25 6.15 -11.83
C LEU A 61 8.60 7.42 -11.23
N GLY A 62 7.76 8.12 -11.97
CA GLY A 62 6.94 9.23 -11.49
C GLY A 62 7.71 10.32 -10.75
N LEU A 63 7.51 10.37 -9.44
CA LEU A 63 7.97 11.46 -8.57
C LEU A 63 9.48 11.49 -8.32
N THR A 64 10.21 10.43 -8.62
CA THR A 64 11.67 10.31 -8.46
C THR A 64 12.40 10.14 -9.78
N HIS A 65 11.73 10.33 -10.90
CA HIS A 65 12.35 10.27 -12.21
C HIS A 65 13.63 11.13 -12.26
N THR A 66 14.68 10.65 -12.94
CA THR A 66 15.98 11.36 -13.05
C THR A 66 15.85 12.74 -13.66
N ASP A 67 14.97 12.88 -14.66
CA ASP A 67 14.63 14.17 -15.28
C ASP A 67 13.68 14.97 -14.40
N ARG A 68 14.07 16.21 -14.07
CA ARG A 68 13.29 17.14 -13.28
C ARG A 68 11.94 17.50 -13.94
N ASP A 69 11.92 17.67 -15.25
CA ASP A 69 10.71 18.08 -15.95
C ASP A 69 9.68 16.95 -15.99
N CYS A 70 10.15 15.69 -16.06
CA CYS A 70 9.29 14.53 -15.85
C CYS A 70 8.68 14.52 -14.46
N ARG A 71 9.47 14.73 -13.39
CA ARG A 71 8.93 14.82 -12.01
C ARG A 71 7.88 15.90 -11.87
N GLU A 72 8.16 17.09 -12.42
CA GLU A 72 7.23 18.21 -12.38
C GLU A 72 5.93 17.91 -13.14
N ARG A 73 6.02 17.27 -14.30
CA ARG A 73 4.86 16.81 -15.06
C ARG A 73 4.03 15.78 -14.26
N MET A 74 4.67 14.80 -13.64
CA MET A 74 3.97 13.79 -12.85
C MET A 74 3.22 14.41 -11.67
N LEU A 75 3.80 15.43 -11.04
CA LEU A 75 3.13 16.14 -9.98
C LEU A 75 1.97 17.02 -10.49
N THR A 76 2.21 17.82 -11.54
CA THR A 76 1.26 18.84 -11.99
C THR A 76 0.19 18.34 -12.96
N GLN A 77 0.45 17.25 -13.71
CA GLN A 77 -0.49 16.71 -14.69
C GLN A 77 -1.12 15.38 -14.27
N TRP A 78 -0.61 14.73 -13.23
CA TRP A 78 -1.17 13.49 -12.69
C TRP A 78 -1.75 13.71 -11.29
N LEU A 79 -0.91 13.97 -10.27
CA LEU A 79 -1.37 13.99 -8.88
C LEU A 79 -2.19 15.24 -8.52
N PHE A 80 -1.83 16.43 -8.98
CA PHE A 80 -2.63 17.61 -8.67
C PHE A 80 -4.03 17.56 -9.29
N PRO A 81 -4.23 17.16 -10.56
CA PRO A 81 -5.58 16.93 -11.08
C PRO A 81 -6.34 15.81 -10.37
N HIS A 82 -5.66 14.75 -9.95
CA HIS A 82 -6.26 13.70 -9.12
C HIS A 82 -6.80 14.26 -7.80
N ILE A 83 -6.00 15.07 -7.11
CA ILE A 83 -6.41 15.73 -5.85
C ILE A 83 -7.56 16.73 -6.11
N ASP A 84 -7.55 17.48 -7.21
CA ASP A 84 -8.65 18.39 -7.58
C ASP A 84 -9.97 17.64 -7.78
N ASN A 85 -9.93 16.47 -8.43
CA ASN A 85 -11.11 15.62 -8.59
C ASN A 85 -11.55 14.97 -7.27
N ALA A 86 -10.61 14.53 -6.44
CA ALA A 86 -10.92 14.05 -5.10
C ALA A 86 -11.61 15.14 -4.26
N ALA A 87 -11.16 16.40 -4.36
CA ALA A 87 -11.79 17.53 -3.69
C ALA A 87 -13.25 17.76 -4.14
N LYS A 88 -13.51 17.70 -5.45
CA LYS A 88 -14.88 17.80 -6.00
C LYS A 88 -15.80 16.71 -5.45
N LEU A 89 -15.28 15.49 -5.31
CA LEU A 89 -16.02 14.34 -4.80
C LEU A 89 -16.03 14.23 -3.27
N LYS A 90 -15.33 15.12 -2.56
CA LYS A 90 -15.10 15.08 -1.11
C LYS A 90 -14.48 13.76 -0.65
N ALA A 91 -13.62 13.20 -1.49
CA ALA A 91 -12.99 11.91 -1.32
C ALA A 91 -11.55 12.06 -0.79
N ILE A 92 -11.01 10.98 -0.23
CA ILE A 92 -9.59 10.83 0.08
C ILE A 92 -8.83 10.71 -1.25
N ALA A 93 -7.67 11.33 -1.37
CA ALA A 93 -6.76 11.13 -2.50
C ALA A 93 -5.77 10.01 -2.15
N GLY A 94 -6.09 8.81 -2.59
CA GLY A 94 -5.24 7.63 -2.45
C GLY A 94 -4.31 7.48 -3.65
N PHE A 95 -3.06 7.06 -3.39
CA PHE A 95 -2.11 6.78 -4.46
C PHE A 95 -0.97 5.89 -3.97
N TYR A 96 -0.29 5.24 -4.91
CA TYR A 96 0.96 4.53 -4.66
C TYR A 96 2.02 4.94 -5.69
N CYS A 97 3.29 4.65 -5.40
CA CYS A 97 4.36 4.98 -6.33
C CYS A 97 5.51 3.96 -6.31
N HIS A 98 6.05 3.69 -7.49
CA HIS A 98 7.42 3.25 -7.62
C HIS A 98 8.33 4.46 -7.39
N ALA A 99 9.39 4.29 -6.62
CA ALA A 99 10.22 5.40 -6.19
C ALA A 99 11.69 5.25 -6.59
N PHE A 100 12.17 4.02 -6.70
CA PHE A 100 13.59 3.75 -6.94
C PHE A 100 13.78 2.76 -8.07
N ASP A 101 14.69 3.09 -8.97
CA ASP A 101 15.20 2.15 -9.97
C ASP A 101 16.33 1.28 -9.37
N ASP A 102 16.75 0.27 -10.12
CA ASP A 102 17.80 -0.64 -9.67
C ASP A 102 19.12 0.09 -9.46
N SER A 103 19.43 1.15 -10.23
CA SER A 103 20.66 1.90 -10.05
C SER A 103 20.67 2.66 -8.72
N ALA A 104 19.55 3.23 -8.32
CA ALA A 104 19.39 3.86 -7.01
C ALA A 104 19.52 2.84 -5.86
N LEU A 105 18.93 1.66 -6.02
CA LEU A 105 19.04 0.60 -5.00
C LEU A 105 20.47 0.08 -4.85
N GLN A 106 21.25 0.03 -5.94
CA GLN A 106 22.62 -0.45 -5.93
C GLN A 106 23.66 0.59 -5.41
N ASP A 107 23.26 1.86 -5.25
CA ASP A 107 24.11 2.93 -4.71
C ASP A 107 23.43 3.63 -3.52
N PRO A 108 23.88 3.40 -2.27
CA PRO A 108 23.31 4.03 -1.08
C PRO A 108 23.28 5.56 -1.09
N ARG A 109 24.21 6.21 -1.83
CA ARG A 109 24.23 7.68 -1.95
C ARG A 109 23.13 8.16 -2.89
N LEU A 110 23.01 7.49 -4.03
CA LEU A 110 21.95 7.78 -5.01
C LEU A 110 20.56 7.50 -4.41
N TYR A 111 20.43 6.41 -3.64
CA TYR A 111 19.22 6.11 -2.89
C TYR A 111 18.84 7.24 -1.93
N ALA A 112 19.81 7.75 -1.17
CA ALA A 112 19.58 8.86 -0.24
C ALA A 112 19.15 10.14 -0.99
N GLU A 113 19.78 10.47 -2.11
CA GLU A 113 19.43 11.60 -2.96
C GLU A 113 17.98 11.48 -3.49
N TYR A 114 17.61 10.31 -4.00
CA TYR A 114 16.26 10.06 -4.53
C TYR A 114 15.21 10.05 -3.41
N LYS A 115 15.56 9.57 -2.23
CA LYS A 115 14.69 9.66 -1.04
C LYS A 115 14.40 11.12 -0.66
N ASP A 116 15.41 11.99 -0.69
CA ASP A 116 15.22 13.43 -0.45
C ASP A 116 14.33 14.08 -1.50
N ILE A 117 14.49 13.72 -2.78
CA ILE A 117 13.61 14.17 -3.86
C ILE A 117 12.17 13.71 -3.59
N LEU A 118 11.97 12.43 -3.24
CA LEU A 118 10.67 11.87 -2.92
C LEU A 118 9.98 12.63 -1.78
N TYR A 119 10.70 12.88 -0.69
CA TYR A 119 10.17 13.60 0.46
C TYR A 119 9.75 15.03 0.11
N ASN A 120 10.51 15.72 -0.75
CA ASN A 120 10.12 17.05 -1.23
C ASN A 120 8.84 16.99 -2.06
N GLN A 121 8.69 16.00 -2.96
CA GLN A 121 7.47 15.84 -3.76
C GLN A 121 6.27 15.46 -2.89
N MET A 122 6.44 14.55 -1.93
CA MET A 122 5.40 14.19 -0.97
C MET A 122 4.96 15.38 -0.11
N GLY A 123 5.90 16.24 0.29
CA GLY A 123 5.59 17.49 0.99
C GLY A 123 4.72 18.43 0.15
N ARG A 124 5.02 18.59 -1.14
CA ARG A 124 4.20 19.38 -2.08
C ARG A 124 2.80 18.80 -2.25
N ILE A 125 2.68 17.47 -2.33
CA ILE A 125 1.38 16.78 -2.37
C ILE A 125 0.58 17.05 -1.11
N ALA A 126 1.18 16.88 0.07
CA ALA A 126 0.53 17.09 1.34
C ALA A 126 -0.01 18.54 1.49
N VAL A 127 0.80 19.54 1.11
CA VAL A 127 0.37 20.96 1.11
C VAL A 127 -0.78 21.18 0.12
N TYR A 128 -0.67 20.64 -1.09
CA TYR A 128 -1.71 20.80 -2.12
C TYR A 128 -3.05 20.17 -1.68
N CYS A 129 -2.99 19.01 -1.01
CA CYS A 129 -4.15 18.38 -0.40
C CYS A 129 -4.76 19.24 0.72
N ALA A 130 -3.92 19.76 1.63
CA ALA A 130 -4.38 20.58 2.74
C ALA A 130 -5.08 21.88 2.27
N GLU A 131 -4.55 22.54 1.23
CA GLU A 131 -5.17 23.72 0.60
C GLU A 131 -6.57 23.45 0.02
N ARG A 132 -6.88 22.20 -0.31
CA ARG A 132 -8.15 21.75 -0.88
C ARG A 132 -9.06 21.02 0.09
N GLY A 133 -8.63 20.87 1.34
CA GLY A 133 -9.37 20.09 2.34
C GLY A 133 -9.46 18.60 2.00
N VAL A 134 -8.48 18.06 1.25
CA VAL A 134 -8.37 16.65 0.86
C VAL A 134 -7.36 15.96 1.77
N MET A 135 -7.66 14.74 2.18
CA MET A 135 -6.74 13.89 2.93
C MET A 135 -5.89 13.08 1.95
N PRO A 136 -4.54 13.19 1.96
CA PRO A 136 -3.67 12.33 1.17
C PRO A 136 -3.48 10.99 1.87
N SER A 137 -3.48 9.87 1.12
CA SER A 137 -3.18 8.55 1.63
C SER A 137 -2.24 7.81 0.67
N LEU A 138 -0.99 7.62 1.08
CA LEU A 138 0.01 6.89 0.30
C LEU A 138 -0.01 5.42 0.67
N GLU A 139 -0.13 4.54 -0.31
CA GLU A 139 -0.20 3.11 -0.05
C GLU A 139 1.14 2.51 0.35
N GLN A 140 1.09 1.68 1.36
CA GLN A 140 2.16 0.76 1.72
C GLN A 140 2.31 -0.30 0.62
N MET A 141 3.53 -0.39 0.10
CA MET A 141 3.87 -1.33 -0.95
C MET A 141 4.72 -2.50 -0.42
N TYR A 142 5.38 -3.26 -1.28
CA TYR A 142 5.90 -4.58 -0.91
C TYR A 142 7.29 -4.92 -1.48
N SER A 143 7.99 -3.97 -2.10
CA SER A 143 9.32 -4.20 -2.66
C SER A 143 10.24 -2.99 -2.47
N PRO A 144 11.59 -3.17 -2.53
CA PRO A 144 12.55 -2.07 -2.36
C PRO A 144 12.39 -0.92 -3.38
N GLN A 145 11.86 -1.21 -4.59
CA GLN A 145 11.61 -0.21 -5.63
C GLN A 145 10.42 0.70 -5.30
N GLN A 146 9.57 0.28 -4.36
CA GLN A 146 8.32 0.95 -3.99
C GLN A 146 8.44 1.54 -2.59
N TYR A 147 7.90 2.73 -2.36
CA TYR A 147 8.04 3.40 -1.07
C TYR A 147 6.71 4.01 -0.59
N PRO A 148 6.33 3.82 0.68
CA PRO A 148 7.02 3.06 1.73
C PRO A 148 6.70 1.56 1.65
N TRP A 149 7.65 0.70 1.98
CA TRP A 149 7.46 -0.75 1.93
C TRP A 149 7.83 -1.47 3.25
N ARG A 150 8.39 -0.73 4.22
CA ARG A 150 8.66 -1.19 5.59
C ARG A 150 7.92 -0.31 6.59
N ILE A 151 7.63 -0.85 7.77
CA ILE A 151 6.96 -0.10 8.84
C ILE A 151 7.78 1.14 9.23
N SER A 152 9.10 0.99 9.32
CA SER A 152 10.00 2.11 9.61
C SER A 152 9.95 3.20 8.54
N ASP A 153 9.95 2.82 7.26
CA ASP A 153 9.86 3.79 6.15
C ASP A 153 8.54 4.56 6.19
N ALA A 154 7.43 3.87 6.47
CA ALA A 154 6.12 4.49 6.58
C ALA A 154 6.06 5.50 7.75
N LYS A 155 6.58 5.12 8.92
CA LYS A 155 6.66 6.02 10.07
C LYS A 155 7.55 7.23 9.80
N ASP A 156 8.72 7.02 9.22
CA ASP A 156 9.65 8.11 8.89
C ASP A 156 9.04 9.08 7.88
N LEU A 157 8.36 8.56 6.85
CA LEU A 157 7.69 9.39 5.85
C LEU A 157 6.57 10.22 6.50
N ILE A 158 5.64 9.57 7.18
CA ILE A 158 4.50 10.25 7.81
C ILE A 158 5.00 11.36 8.74
N LYS A 159 5.94 11.06 9.64
CA LYS A 159 6.51 12.04 10.56
C LYS A 159 7.26 13.15 9.83
N GLY A 160 8.11 12.78 8.87
CA GLY A 160 8.94 13.72 8.14
C GLY A 160 8.12 14.73 7.34
N ILE A 161 7.04 14.28 6.73
CA ILE A 161 6.14 15.13 5.95
C ILE A 161 5.22 15.93 6.87
N SER A 162 4.56 15.28 7.84
CA SER A 162 3.60 15.96 8.72
C SER A 162 4.23 17.07 9.54
N ARG A 163 5.47 16.93 9.97
CA ARG A 163 6.20 17.96 10.73
C ARG A 163 6.62 19.17 9.90
N ARG A 164 6.92 18.97 8.61
CA ARG A 164 7.52 20.02 7.76
C ARG A 164 6.53 20.72 6.86
N TYR A 165 5.44 20.03 6.50
CA TYR A 165 4.52 20.45 5.45
C TYR A 165 3.07 20.43 5.92
N ALA A 166 2.40 19.29 5.80
CA ALA A 166 1.00 19.08 6.19
C ALA A 166 0.78 17.60 6.52
N PRO A 167 -0.30 17.24 7.21
CA PRO A 167 -0.59 15.84 7.55
C PRO A 167 -0.54 14.91 6.33
N MET A 168 0.16 13.79 6.47
CA MET A 168 0.24 12.68 5.51
C MET A 168 -0.23 11.42 6.20
N TYR A 169 -1.00 10.60 5.49
CA TYR A 169 -1.56 9.34 5.96
C TYR A 169 -1.14 8.21 5.04
N ILE A 170 -1.42 6.98 5.47
CA ILE A 170 -1.02 5.77 4.74
C ILE A 170 -2.24 4.88 4.47
N THR A 171 -2.29 4.22 3.33
CA THR A 171 -3.18 3.09 3.09
C THR A 171 -2.45 1.80 3.38
N ILE A 172 -3.07 0.90 4.14
CA ILE A 172 -2.53 -0.42 4.43
C ILE A 172 -3.34 -1.46 3.65
N ASP A 173 -2.66 -2.22 2.79
CA ASP A 173 -3.24 -3.39 2.14
C ASP A 173 -2.91 -4.66 2.93
N THR A 174 -3.91 -5.53 3.12
CA THR A 174 -3.79 -6.74 3.95
C THR A 174 -3.08 -7.91 3.29
N GLY A 175 -2.72 -7.80 2.02
CA GLY A 175 -2.02 -8.85 1.25
C GLY A 175 -0.62 -8.47 0.79
N HIS A 176 -0.22 -7.22 0.92
CA HIS A 176 1.09 -6.76 0.45
C HIS A 176 2.26 -7.34 1.24
N GLN A 177 2.06 -7.73 2.51
CA GLN A 177 3.14 -8.22 3.40
C GLN A 177 3.77 -9.54 2.93
N TYR A 178 3.14 -10.23 2.00
CA TYR A 178 3.77 -11.32 1.29
C TYR A 178 5.05 -10.88 0.54
N GLY A 179 5.00 -9.70 -0.10
CA GLY A 179 6.15 -9.21 -0.87
C GLY A 179 7.38 -8.97 -0.01
N GLN A 180 7.24 -8.44 1.20
CA GLN A 180 8.36 -8.22 2.12
C GLN A 180 9.10 -9.52 2.47
N GLN A 181 8.39 -10.66 2.51
CA GLN A 181 9.03 -11.97 2.76
C GLN A 181 10.09 -12.33 1.69
N LEU A 182 9.95 -11.82 0.48
CA LEU A 182 10.87 -12.07 -0.63
C LEU A 182 12.19 -11.30 -0.49
N PHE A 183 12.22 -10.28 0.38
CA PHE A 183 13.33 -9.35 0.54
C PHE A 183 13.83 -9.29 1.99
N LEU A 184 13.67 -10.36 2.77
CA LEU A 184 14.19 -10.42 4.12
C LEU A 184 15.72 -10.39 4.11
N LYS A 185 16.31 -9.70 5.12
CA LYS A 185 17.76 -9.73 5.34
C LYS A 185 18.16 -11.18 5.67
N PRO A 186 19.05 -11.80 4.88
CA PRO A 186 19.43 -13.19 5.11
C PRO A 186 20.29 -13.33 6.36
N THR A 187 20.15 -14.44 7.06
CA THR A 187 21.07 -14.85 8.12
C THR A 187 22.26 -15.63 7.53
N ARG A 188 23.32 -15.76 8.31
CA ARG A 188 24.48 -16.58 7.92
C ARG A 188 24.09 -18.02 7.62
N GLU A 189 23.24 -18.61 8.44
CA GLU A 189 22.75 -19.99 8.29
C GLU A 189 21.97 -20.15 6.98
N GLU A 190 21.04 -19.23 6.69
CA GLU A 190 20.27 -19.25 5.44
C GLU A 190 21.16 -19.16 4.20
N ILE A 191 22.27 -18.38 4.25
CA ILE A 191 23.23 -18.30 3.14
C ILE A 191 23.96 -19.63 2.97
N LEU A 192 24.49 -20.22 4.06
CA LEU A 192 25.19 -21.50 4.02
C LEU A 192 24.30 -22.63 3.50
N ASP A 193 23.09 -22.72 3.98
CA ASP A 193 22.11 -23.72 3.55
C ASP A 193 21.77 -23.56 2.07
N ALA A 194 21.48 -22.33 1.62
CA ALA A 194 21.16 -22.06 0.23
C ALA A 194 22.33 -22.35 -0.74
N VAL A 195 23.58 -22.09 -0.32
CA VAL A 195 24.76 -22.49 -1.10
C VAL A 195 24.89 -23.99 -1.19
N SER A 196 24.76 -24.70 -0.06
CA SER A 196 24.93 -26.16 0.00
C SER A 196 23.85 -26.93 -0.77
N GLU A 197 22.62 -26.43 -0.76
CA GLU A 197 21.46 -27.03 -1.43
C GLU A 197 21.32 -26.59 -2.89
N GLY A 198 22.12 -25.64 -3.36
CA GLY A 198 21.98 -25.01 -4.68
C GLY A 198 20.69 -24.18 -4.81
N GLY A 199 20.13 -23.73 -3.68
CA GLY A 199 18.88 -23.00 -3.59
C GLY A 199 18.94 -21.56 -4.14
N LYS A 200 17.79 -20.87 -4.08
CA LYS A 200 17.68 -19.44 -4.37
C LYS A 200 17.50 -18.70 -3.05
N LEU A 201 18.23 -17.60 -2.89
CA LEU A 201 18.11 -16.72 -1.73
C LEU A 201 18.24 -15.27 -2.20
N TYR A 202 17.46 -14.36 -1.64
CA TYR A 202 17.69 -12.93 -1.82
C TYR A 202 18.85 -12.50 -0.93
N VAL A 203 19.92 -12.01 -1.53
CA VAL A 203 21.15 -11.64 -0.83
C VAL A 203 21.48 -10.15 -0.94
N GLY A 204 20.54 -9.35 -1.45
CA GLY A 204 20.69 -7.89 -1.55
C GLY A 204 21.30 -7.43 -2.88
N PRO A 205 22.33 -6.54 -2.84
CA PRO A 205 22.87 -5.93 -4.04
C PRO A 205 23.52 -6.93 -5.00
N GLU A 206 23.61 -6.57 -6.29
CA GLU A 206 24.18 -7.42 -7.34
C GLU A 206 25.58 -7.98 -7.00
N LYS A 207 26.41 -7.21 -6.32
CA LYS A 207 27.72 -7.70 -5.89
C LYS A 207 27.63 -8.88 -4.93
N CYS A 208 26.62 -8.91 -4.05
CA CYS A 208 26.35 -10.05 -3.18
C CYS A 208 25.80 -11.25 -3.97
N ALA A 209 24.97 -11.00 -4.98
CA ALA A 209 24.49 -12.06 -5.86
C ALA A 209 25.64 -12.76 -6.61
N ARG A 210 26.64 -12.01 -7.04
CA ARG A 210 27.87 -12.58 -7.67
C ARG A 210 28.65 -13.44 -6.68
N ILE A 211 28.94 -12.93 -5.49
CA ILE A 211 29.62 -13.67 -4.42
C ILE A 211 28.86 -14.97 -4.07
N PHE A 212 27.54 -14.89 -4.02
CA PHE A 212 26.70 -16.06 -3.75
C PHE A 212 26.78 -17.13 -4.87
N GLU A 213 26.79 -16.72 -6.13
CA GLU A 213 26.95 -17.67 -7.25
C GLU A 213 28.38 -18.23 -7.33
N ASP A 214 29.41 -17.44 -7.01
CA ASP A 214 30.81 -17.91 -6.92
C ASP A 214 30.95 -19.00 -5.83
N ALA A 215 30.26 -18.85 -4.70
CA ALA A 215 30.22 -19.89 -3.67
C ALA A 215 29.48 -21.15 -4.12
N LYS A 216 28.37 -21.02 -4.84
CA LYS A 216 27.62 -22.17 -5.39
C LYS A 216 28.41 -22.93 -6.45
N SER A 217 29.26 -22.22 -7.23
CA SER A 217 30.18 -22.84 -8.20
C SER A 217 31.41 -23.47 -7.55
N GLY A 218 31.68 -23.18 -6.29
CA GLY A 218 32.85 -23.66 -5.54
C GLY A 218 34.11 -22.83 -5.78
N GLU A 219 34.01 -21.64 -6.38
CA GLU A 219 35.15 -20.71 -6.57
C GLU A 219 35.62 -20.12 -5.25
N ILE A 220 34.71 -19.90 -4.33
CA ILE A 220 34.99 -19.49 -2.95
C ILE A 220 34.24 -20.40 -1.97
N SER A 221 34.66 -20.42 -0.68
CA SER A 221 33.95 -21.19 0.33
C SER A 221 32.61 -20.53 0.72
N ALA A 222 31.62 -21.33 1.10
CA ALA A 222 30.34 -20.84 1.59
C ALA A 222 30.50 -19.93 2.82
N ASP A 223 31.44 -20.26 3.73
CA ASP A 223 31.74 -19.44 4.91
C ASP A 223 32.28 -18.05 4.54
N GLN A 224 33.22 -17.99 3.59
CA GLN A 224 33.75 -16.72 3.08
C GLN A 224 32.64 -15.90 2.41
N ALA A 225 31.82 -16.51 1.57
CA ALA A 225 30.70 -15.83 0.91
C ALA A 225 29.71 -15.26 1.93
N ALA A 226 29.36 -16.05 2.96
CA ALA A 226 28.45 -15.59 3.99
C ALA A 226 28.98 -14.37 4.75
N ASP A 227 30.25 -14.38 5.13
CA ASP A 227 30.88 -13.27 5.85
C ASP A 227 30.93 -12.00 4.96
N GLU A 228 31.37 -12.11 3.68
CA GLU A 228 31.42 -10.99 2.74
C GLU A 228 30.02 -10.42 2.43
N ILE A 229 29.03 -11.27 2.19
CA ILE A 229 27.65 -10.85 1.91
C ILE A 229 27.07 -10.08 3.11
N LEU A 230 27.23 -10.60 4.32
CA LEU A 230 26.72 -9.94 5.52
C LEU A 230 27.40 -8.59 5.77
N GLU A 231 28.72 -8.50 5.58
CA GLU A 231 29.46 -7.23 5.69
C GLU A 231 28.97 -6.20 4.68
N ILE A 232 28.82 -6.60 3.42
CA ILE A 232 28.32 -5.73 2.36
C ILE A 232 26.90 -5.23 2.68
N ASN A 233 26.02 -6.10 3.15
CA ASN A 233 24.61 -5.79 3.41
C ASN A 233 24.41 -4.72 4.49
N GLU A 234 25.39 -4.49 5.38
CA GLU A 234 25.31 -3.40 6.37
C GLU A 234 25.25 -2.01 5.70
N ALA A 235 25.78 -1.85 4.50
CA ALA A 235 25.70 -0.60 3.75
C ALA A 235 24.41 -0.45 2.92
N TYR A 236 23.57 -1.49 2.84
CA TYR A 236 22.36 -1.53 2.01
C TYR A 236 21.08 -1.84 2.80
N PRO A 237 20.84 -1.22 3.98
CA PRO A 237 19.67 -1.54 4.81
C PRO A 237 18.35 -1.28 4.10
N HIS A 238 18.33 -0.40 3.10
CA HIS A 238 17.16 -0.05 2.32
C HIS A 238 16.66 -1.17 1.38
N MET A 239 17.49 -2.17 1.10
CA MET A 239 17.14 -3.31 0.26
C MET A 239 16.50 -4.46 1.02
N PHE A 240 16.40 -4.38 2.35
CA PHE A 240 15.92 -5.48 3.17
C PHE A 240 14.73 -5.09 4.04
N ALA A 241 13.79 -6.02 4.11
CA ALA A 241 12.73 -6.00 5.11
C ALA A 241 13.18 -6.75 6.36
N GLU A 242 12.67 -6.31 7.50
CA GLU A 242 12.68 -7.09 8.74
C GLU A 242 11.55 -8.12 8.73
N ARG A 243 11.69 -9.22 9.48
CA ARG A 243 10.61 -10.22 9.60
C ARG A 243 9.28 -9.61 10.07
N SER A 244 9.36 -8.56 10.87
CA SER A 244 8.20 -7.81 11.33
C SER A 244 7.48 -7.01 10.25
N ASP A 245 8.14 -6.67 9.15
CA ASP A 245 7.52 -5.98 8.02
C ASP A 245 6.61 -6.91 7.22
N SER A 246 6.81 -8.22 7.32
CA SER A 246 5.94 -9.23 6.72
C SER A 246 4.72 -9.61 7.59
N ASP A 247 4.50 -8.93 8.71
CA ASP A 247 3.38 -9.15 9.62
C ASP A 247 2.27 -8.11 9.41
N THR A 248 1.20 -8.49 8.70
CA THR A 248 0.01 -7.67 8.44
C THR A 248 -0.57 -7.08 9.74
N TRP A 249 -0.59 -7.88 10.81
CA TRP A 249 -1.18 -7.48 12.08
C TRP A 249 -0.36 -6.40 12.77
N LYS A 250 0.97 -6.43 12.59
CA LYS A 250 1.86 -5.39 13.08
C LYS A 250 1.67 -4.07 12.33
N TRP A 251 1.52 -4.11 11.00
CA TRP A 251 1.18 -2.92 10.21
C TRP A 251 -0.11 -2.25 10.70
N LEU A 252 -1.18 -3.04 10.86
CA LEU A 252 -2.46 -2.53 11.34
C LEU A 252 -2.39 -2.00 12.76
N ARG A 253 -1.64 -2.67 13.65
CA ARG A 253 -1.46 -2.22 15.02
C ARG A 253 -0.65 -0.92 15.13
N GLU A 254 0.45 -0.80 14.39
CA GLU A 254 1.34 0.35 14.50
C GLU A 254 0.88 1.57 13.70
N LEU A 255 0.23 1.35 12.57
CA LEU A 255 -0.11 2.40 11.61
C LEU A 255 -1.59 2.49 11.27
N GLY A 256 -2.42 1.53 11.67
CA GLY A 256 -3.83 1.49 11.31
C GLY A 256 -4.60 2.74 11.71
N ARG A 257 -4.30 3.35 12.86
CA ARG A 257 -4.93 4.61 13.28
C ARG A 257 -4.55 5.84 12.44
N TYR A 258 -3.57 5.69 11.54
CA TYR A 258 -3.14 6.68 10.55
C TYR A 258 -3.47 6.24 9.12
N SER A 259 -4.34 5.23 8.98
CA SER A 259 -4.73 4.63 7.71
C SER A 259 -6.21 4.91 7.45
N PRO A 260 -6.54 5.96 6.68
CA PRO A 260 -7.94 6.26 6.38
C PRO A 260 -8.59 5.18 5.52
N LEU A 261 -7.77 4.40 4.82
CA LEU A 261 -8.18 3.30 3.94
C LEU A 261 -7.39 2.05 4.35
N VAL A 262 -8.09 0.97 4.62
CA VAL A 262 -7.50 -0.37 4.73
C VAL A 262 -8.03 -1.20 3.57
N HIS A 263 -7.15 -1.53 2.63
CA HIS A 263 -7.46 -2.41 1.52
C HIS A 263 -7.54 -3.85 2.00
N LEU A 264 -8.71 -4.42 1.81
CA LEU A 264 -9.02 -5.78 2.24
C LEU A 264 -9.00 -6.71 1.03
N GLN A 265 -8.03 -7.58 1.00
CA GLN A 265 -7.96 -8.70 0.10
C GLN A 265 -7.73 -9.99 0.88
N GLN A 266 -8.23 -11.11 0.36
CA GLN A 266 -7.87 -12.41 0.91
C GLN A 266 -6.61 -12.94 0.23
N THR A 267 -5.71 -13.49 1.02
CA THR A 267 -4.47 -14.10 0.56
C THR A 267 -4.15 -15.36 1.38
N ASP A 268 -3.47 -16.32 0.78
CA ASP A 268 -2.87 -17.45 1.47
C ASP A 268 -1.44 -17.19 1.94
N ASN A 269 -1.02 -15.92 1.93
CA ASN A 269 0.32 -15.44 2.26
C ASN A 269 1.43 -15.95 1.32
N LYS A 270 1.08 -16.33 0.08
CA LYS A 270 2.03 -16.71 -0.97
C LYS A 270 2.04 -15.74 -2.15
N ALA A 271 1.06 -14.86 -2.22
CA ALA A 271 0.96 -13.79 -3.20
C ALA A 271 0.02 -12.70 -2.71
N SER A 272 0.22 -11.46 -3.16
CA SER A 272 -0.82 -10.42 -3.14
C SER A 272 -1.83 -10.78 -4.23
N ALA A 273 -2.90 -11.48 -3.84
CA ALA A 273 -3.76 -12.16 -4.79
C ALA A 273 -5.05 -11.40 -5.09
N HIS A 274 -5.36 -10.34 -4.36
CA HIS A 274 -6.57 -9.51 -4.44
C HIS A 274 -7.86 -10.32 -4.57
N LYS A 275 -7.92 -11.45 -3.82
CA LYS A 275 -9.09 -12.32 -3.82
C LYS A 275 -10.16 -11.82 -2.87
N GLY A 276 -11.43 -12.18 -3.19
CA GLY A 276 -12.56 -11.93 -2.32
C GLY A 276 -12.57 -12.84 -1.08
N PHE A 277 -13.61 -12.66 -0.27
CA PHE A 277 -13.81 -13.41 0.98
C PHE A 277 -14.91 -14.48 0.82
N SER A 278 -14.89 -15.17 -0.33
CA SER A 278 -15.76 -16.32 -0.53
C SER A 278 -15.42 -17.46 0.46
N PRO A 279 -16.34 -18.41 0.72
CA PRO A 279 -16.03 -19.57 1.57
C PRO A 279 -14.82 -20.36 1.07
N ALA A 280 -14.62 -20.45 -0.24
CA ALA A 280 -13.49 -21.18 -0.84
C ALA A 280 -12.15 -20.45 -0.60
N ASP A 281 -12.13 -19.12 -0.73
CA ASP A 281 -10.94 -18.31 -0.51
C ASP A 281 -10.63 -18.22 0.99
N ASN A 282 -11.63 -18.05 1.84
CA ASN A 282 -11.46 -18.03 3.30
C ASN A 282 -10.93 -19.36 3.86
N ALA A 283 -11.25 -20.50 3.23
CA ALA A 283 -10.73 -21.80 3.65
C ALA A 283 -9.20 -21.94 3.52
N LYS A 284 -8.58 -21.13 2.67
CA LYS A 284 -7.13 -21.10 2.43
C LYS A 284 -6.50 -19.79 2.88
N GLY A 285 -7.32 -18.79 3.12
CA GLY A 285 -6.89 -17.44 3.41
C GLY A 285 -6.45 -17.23 4.85
N CYS A 286 -5.58 -16.25 5.06
CA CYS A 286 -5.07 -15.88 6.37
C CYS A 286 -5.71 -14.61 6.96
N VAL A 287 -6.39 -13.78 6.12
CA VAL A 287 -7.01 -12.53 6.54
C VAL A 287 -8.40 -12.81 7.13
N THR A 288 -8.60 -12.41 8.38
CA THR A 288 -9.89 -12.57 9.06
C THR A 288 -10.36 -11.25 9.64
N GLY A 289 -11.68 -11.02 9.61
CA GLY A 289 -12.26 -9.79 10.17
C GLY A 289 -11.95 -9.61 11.65
N GLU A 290 -11.89 -10.70 12.42
CA GLU A 290 -11.50 -10.64 13.84
C GLU A 290 -10.08 -10.08 14.02
N LYS A 291 -9.10 -10.62 13.29
CA LYS A 291 -7.70 -10.18 13.40
C LYS A 291 -7.54 -8.73 12.95
N VAL A 292 -8.20 -8.33 11.84
CA VAL A 292 -8.16 -6.95 11.38
C VAL A 292 -8.69 -5.99 12.44
N LEU A 293 -9.90 -6.24 12.96
CA LEU A 293 -10.50 -5.35 13.95
C LEU A 293 -9.72 -5.29 15.27
N ARG A 294 -9.22 -6.44 15.75
CA ARG A 294 -8.38 -6.46 16.97
C ARG A 294 -7.08 -5.70 16.78
N SER A 295 -6.38 -5.89 15.65
CA SER A 295 -5.12 -5.20 15.39
C SER A 295 -5.31 -3.68 15.27
N LEU A 296 -6.38 -3.24 14.60
CA LEU A 296 -6.75 -1.83 14.55
C LEU A 296 -7.04 -1.28 15.96
N TYR A 297 -7.85 -1.97 16.76
CA TYR A 297 -8.19 -1.56 18.12
C TYR A 297 -6.96 -1.45 19.02
N GLU A 298 -6.06 -2.45 18.96
CA GLU A 298 -4.79 -2.42 19.69
C GLU A 298 -3.97 -1.19 19.31
N GLY A 299 -3.99 -0.79 18.04
CA GLY A 299 -3.32 0.40 17.54
C GLY A 299 -3.82 1.71 18.18
N TYR A 300 -5.14 1.83 18.40
CA TYR A 300 -5.71 2.97 19.11
C TYR A 300 -5.40 2.98 20.62
N CYS A 301 -5.05 1.84 21.18
CA CYS A 301 -4.62 1.73 22.58
C CYS A 301 -3.12 2.08 22.79
N LEU A 302 -2.34 2.20 21.71
CA LEU A 302 -0.94 2.61 21.81
C LEU A 302 -0.81 4.09 22.21
N PRO A 303 0.26 4.48 22.92
CA PRO A 303 0.54 5.89 23.20
C PRO A 303 0.72 6.66 21.87
N GLU A 304 0.46 7.95 21.93
CA GLU A 304 0.76 8.85 20.83
C GLU A 304 2.27 8.87 20.55
N GLU A 305 2.62 8.88 19.29
CA GLU A 305 4.00 8.92 18.84
C GLU A 305 4.34 10.31 18.30
N GLU A 306 5.34 10.96 18.91
CA GLU A 306 5.71 12.34 18.57
C GLU A 306 5.99 12.52 17.08
N GLY A 307 5.33 13.50 16.48
CA GLY A 307 5.49 13.88 15.07
C GLY A 307 4.59 13.13 14.09
N MET A 308 3.84 12.15 14.56
CA MET A 308 2.74 11.59 13.78
C MET A 308 1.59 12.62 13.71
N PRO A 309 0.75 12.55 12.64
CA PRO A 309 -0.50 13.33 12.60
C PRO A 309 -1.49 12.84 13.67
N GLU A 310 -2.59 13.58 13.84
CA GLU A 310 -3.69 13.13 14.71
C GLU A 310 -4.23 11.76 14.23
N PRO A 311 -4.50 10.83 15.17
CA PRO A 311 -5.19 9.59 14.85
C PRO A 311 -6.56 9.87 14.21
N LEU A 312 -6.95 9.02 13.29
CA LEU A 312 -8.20 9.18 12.54
C LEU A 312 -9.42 8.73 13.33
N ASP A 313 -10.50 9.52 13.25
CA ASP A 313 -11.80 9.14 13.84
C ASP A 313 -12.55 8.11 13.00
N LYS A 314 -12.15 7.92 11.73
CA LYS A 314 -12.84 7.08 10.77
C LYS A 314 -11.86 6.37 9.85
N ILE A 315 -12.09 5.06 9.69
CA ILE A 315 -11.36 4.21 8.75
C ILE A 315 -12.36 3.56 7.80
N TYR A 316 -12.05 3.54 6.51
CA TYR A 316 -12.78 2.76 5.53
C TYR A 316 -12.11 1.40 5.34
N LEU A 317 -12.89 0.33 5.48
CA LEU A 317 -12.47 -1.02 5.15
C LEU A 317 -12.91 -1.31 3.71
N THR A 318 -11.99 -1.18 2.78
CA THR A 318 -12.25 -1.21 1.34
C THR A 318 -11.96 -2.59 0.77
N LEU A 319 -12.94 -3.22 0.14
CA LEU A 319 -12.72 -4.47 -0.60
C LEU A 319 -11.99 -4.17 -1.90
N GLU A 320 -10.70 -4.50 -1.98
CA GLU A 320 -9.90 -4.35 -3.18
C GLU A 320 -9.72 -5.70 -3.87
N LEU A 321 -10.59 -5.96 -4.85
CA LEU A 321 -10.71 -7.25 -5.50
C LEU A 321 -10.36 -7.16 -6.99
N PHE A 322 -9.41 -7.97 -7.43
CA PHE A 322 -9.01 -8.00 -8.83
C PHE A 322 -9.52 -9.25 -9.52
N TYR A 323 -10.06 -9.05 -10.70
CA TYR A 323 -10.59 -10.12 -11.52
C TYR A 323 -9.89 -10.15 -12.89
N SER A 324 -9.78 -11.35 -13.45
CA SER A 324 -9.33 -11.47 -14.84
C SER A 324 -10.31 -10.75 -15.76
N ILE A 325 -9.79 -10.13 -16.82
CA ILE A 325 -10.59 -9.44 -17.85
C ILE A 325 -11.63 -10.36 -18.53
N VAL A 326 -11.48 -11.67 -18.38
CA VAL A 326 -12.42 -12.67 -18.92
C VAL A 326 -13.43 -13.17 -17.89
N THR A 327 -13.38 -12.67 -16.65
CA THR A 327 -14.33 -13.06 -15.60
C THR A 327 -15.70 -12.46 -15.90
N SER A 328 -16.76 -13.27 -15.82
CA SER A 328 -18.11 -12.77 -16.10
C SER A 328 -18.58 -11.78 -15.02
N GLY A 329 -19.35 -10.77 -15.42
CA GLY A 329 -19.92 -9.81 -14.47
C GLY A 329 -20.76 -10.47 -13.38
N ASN A 330 -21.47 -11.56 -13.69
CA ASN A 330 -22.25 -12.32 -12.72
C ASN A 330 -21.38 -12.98 -11.65
N ASP A 331 -20.20 -13.52 -12.05
CA ASP A 331 -19.26 -14.11 -11.10
C ASP A 331 -18.62 -13.06 -10.21
N ILE A 332 -18.27 -11.88 -10.77
CA ILE A 332 -17.79 -10.72 -10.01
C ILE A 332 -18.81 -10.30 -8.96
N ILE A 333 -20.07 -10.10 -9.35
CA ILE A 333 -21.15 -9.71 -8.43
C ILE A 333 -21.39 -10.77 -7.35
N LYS A 334 -21.34 -12.04 -7.71
CA LYS A 334 -21.50 -13.15 -6.76
C LYS A 334 -20.40 -13.16 -5.72
N ASP A 335 -19.13 -12.97 -6.14
CA ASP A 335 -17.99 -12.94 -5.25
C ASP A 335 -17.98 -11.69 -4.36
N LEU A 336 -18.33 -10.53 -4.91
CA LEU A 336 -18.51 -9.30 -4.15
C LEU A 336 -19.59 -9.47 -3.05
N LYS A 337 -20.76 -10.03 -3.39
CA LYS A 337 -21.81 -10.32 -2.41
C LYS A 337 -21.37 -11.29 -1.32
N ALA A 338 -20.60 -12.31 -1.67
CA ALA A 338 -20.02 -13.24 -0.70
C ALA A 338 -19.03 -12.55 0.24
N SER A 339 -18.18 -11.67 -0.31
CA SER A 339 -17.21 -10.90 0.45
C SER A 339 -17.89 -9.90 1.41
N VAL A 340 -18.88 -9.17 0.93
CA VAL A 340 -19.70 -8.29 1.78
C VAL A 340 -20.39 -9.08 2.87
N GLY A 341 -21.04 -10.21 2.54
CA GLY A 341 -21.70 -11.09 3.52
C GLY A 341 -20.73 -11.63 4.56
N TYR A 342 -19.49 -11.90 4.20
CA TYR A 342 -18.44 -12.27 5.15
C TYR A 342 -18.13 -11.13 6.12
N TRP A 343 -17.86 -9.91 5.61
CA TRP A 343 -17.47 -8.77 6.43
C TRP A 343 -18.61 -8.22 7.30
N ARG A 344 -19.87 -8.28 6.83
CA ARG A 344 -21.04 -7.87 7.64
C ARG A 344 -21.26 -8.73 8.89
N ARG A 345 -20.61 -9.88 9.01
CA ARG A 345 -20.57 -10.65 10.27
C ARG A 345 -19.73 -9.95 11.34
N PHE A 346 -18.75 -9.15 10.94
CA PHE A 346 -17.83 -8.44 11.83
C PHE A 346 -18.20 -6.97 11.98
N VAL A 347 -18.62 -6.34 10.90
CA VAL A 347 -19.09 -4.95 10.82
C VAL A 347 -20.54 -4.97 10.29
N PRO A 348 -21.55 -5.20 11.14
CA PRO A 348 -22.93 -5.35 10.70
C PRO A 348 -23.47 -4.11 9.99
N GLU A 349 -23.09 -2.93 10.48
CA GLU A 349 -23.48 -1.62 9.96
C GLU A 349 -22.26 -0.70 9.92
N ASP A 350 -22.26 0.24 8.98
CA ASP A 350 -21.20 1.24 8.88
C ASP A 350 -21.33 2.26 10.02
N GLY A 351 -20.21 2.72 10.56
CA GLY A 351 -20.17 3.73 11.62
C GLY A 351 -20.26 3.19 13.05
N ILE A 352 -20.32 1.89 13.26
CA ILE A 352 -20.20 1.32 14.62
C ILE A 352 -18.80 1.57 15.15
N PRO A 353 -18.67 2.06 16.40
CA PRO A 353 -17.39 2.26 17.05
C PRO A 353 -16.53 0.99 17.11
N LEU A 354 -15.23 1.12 16.86
CA LEU A 354 -14.29 -0.01 16.79
C LEU A 354 -14.24 -0.82 18.10
N ASP A 355 -14.30 -0.13 19.24
CA ASP A 355 -14.30 -0.78 20.56
C ASP A 355 -15.58 -1.62 20.79
N GLU A 356 -16.72 -1.18 20.26
CA GLU A 356 -17.96 -1.94 20.28
C GLU A 356 -17.89 -3.17 19.38
N LEU A 357 -17.33 -3.02 18.17
CA LEU A 357 -17.12 -4.15 17.26
C LEU A 357 -16.25 -5.23 17.93
N VAL A 358 -15.14 -4.82 18.55
CA VAL A 358 -14.22 -5.76 19.21
C VAL A 358 -14.82 -6.44 20.44
N LYS A 359 -15.60 -5.73 21.25
CA LYS A 359 -16.35 -6.35 22.38
C LYS A 359 -17.30 -7.44 21.90
N ASN A 360 -17.92 -7.26 20.76
CA ASN A 360 -18.87 -8.22 20.19
C ASN A 360 -18.20 -9.45 19.55
N LEU A 361 -16.88 -9.43 19.28
CA LEU A 361 -16.14 -10.58 18.76
C LEU A 361 -16.03 -11.74 19.78
N GLY A 362 -16.14 -11.47 21.07
CA GLY A 362 -16.05 -12.47 22.13
C GLY A 362 -17.38 -13.16 22.49
N VAL A 363 -18.47 -12.75 21.85
CA VAL A 363 -19.86 -13.21 22.19
C VAL A 363 -20.44 -14.14 21.11
N ARG A 364 -19.68 -14.43 20.04
CA ARG A 364 -20.14 -15.21 18.88
C ARG A 364 -19.50 -16.60 18.80
#